data_365a90f0916155d3336dc2fdcffa3fc5
#
_entry.id   365a90f0916155d3336dc2fdcffa3fc5
#
_cell.length_a   1.000
_cell.length_b   1.000
_cell.length_c   1.000
_cell.angle_alpha   90.00
_cell.angle_beta   90.00
_cell.angle_gamma   90.00
#
_symmetry.space_group_name_H-M   'P 1'
#
loop_
_entity.id
_entity.type
_entity.pdbx_description
1 polymer ?
#
loop_
_entity_poly.entity_id
_entity_poly.type
_entity_poly.pdbx_seq_one_letter_code
_entity_poly.pdbx_strand_id
1 'polypeptide(L)'
;YAIGNPFGLDWTLTLGVVSALDRSLNNEGGQNIEHLIQTDAAINPGSSGGPLLDSAGRLIGINTAIYSPSGVSAGIGFAVPVDTINRVVPQLIQHKKYTLPNIGIHLDPAINRRITRTMGIQGIAILNVFPGSSAAHVGLQPARLRNDGVIVPGDIITKINGVSVPSARKYYSLMDNFKDGDDITISVHRHGETLNFIVSVATD
;
A
#
# COMPACT_ATOMS: atom_id res chain seq x y z
N TYR A 1 16.74 -12.35 14.57
CA TYR A 1 16.77 -13.79 14.23
C TYR A 1 15.73 -14.07 13.18
N ALA A 2 16.08 -14.75 12.09
CA ALA A 2 15.12 -15.29 11.14
C ALA A 2 15.05 -16.81 11.30
N ILE A 3 13.81 -17.34 11.35
CA ILE A 3 13.56 -18.78 11.46
C ILE A 3 12.82 -19.25 10.22
N GLY A 4 13.15 -20.44 9.73
CA GLY A 4 12.51 -21.07 8.60
C GLY A 4 12.96 -22.48 8.35
N ASN A 5 12.56 -23.05 7.22
CA ASN A 5 13.03 -24.36 6.74
C ASN A 5 13.64 -24.21 5.33
N PRO A 6 14.83 -23.58 5.23
CA PRO A 6 15.46 -23.29 3.95
C PRO A 6 15.81 -24.60 3.24
N PHE A 7 15.45 -24.69 1.97
CA PHE A 7 15.68 -25.85 1.09
C PHE A 7 15.12 -27.19 1.61
N GLY A 8 14.23 -27.16 2.61
CA GLY A 8 13.72 -28.38 3.24
C GLY A 8 14.73 -29.12 4.12
N LEU A 9 15.79 -28.44 4.56
CA LEU A 9 16.86 -29.01 5.37
C LEU A 9 16.58 -29.01 6.89
N ASP A 10 15.28 -28.86 7.28
CA ASP A 10 14.83 -28.75 8.64
C ASP A 10 14.89 -27.32 9.22
N TRP A 11 14.39 -27.15 10.45
CA TRP A 11 14.29 -25.84 11.10
C TRP A 11 15.67 -25.20 11.27
N THR A 12 15.80 -24.01 10.73
CA THR A 12 17.07 -23.25 10.72
C THR A 12 16.83 -21.87 11.31
N LEU A 13 17.74 -21.44 12.18
CA LEU A 13 17.82 -20.10 12.72
C LEU A 13 19.03 -19.38 12.11
N THR A 14 18.79 -18.19 11.57
CA THR A 14 19.85 -17.30 11.10
C THR A 14 19.88 -16.01 11.90
N LEU A 15 21.05 -15.41 12.05
CA LEU A 15 21.30 -14.19 12.80
C LEU A 15 21.69 -13.07 11.85
N GLY A 16 21.20 -11.87 12.12
CA GLY A 16 21.56 -10.66 11.41
C GLY A 16 21.12 -9.43 12.18
N VAL A 17 21.10 -8.30 11.48
CA VAL A 17 20.60 -7.01 12.00
C VAL A 17 19.47 -6.49 11.12
N VAL A 18 18.69 -5.57 11.65
CA VAL A 18 17.77 -4.74 10.82
C VAL A 18 18.65 -3.73 10.08
N SER A 19 18.81 -3.94 8.79
CA SER A 19 19.67 -3.11 7.94
C SER A 19 18.99 -1.82 7.50
N ALA A 20 17.64 -1.84 7.34
CA ALA A 20 16.85 -0.66 7.02
C ALA A 20 15.36 -0.92 7.31
N LEU A 21 14.61 0.19 7.42
CA LEU A 21 13.15 0.20 7.49
C LEU A 21 12.57 0.88 6.26
N ASP A 22 11.27 0.69 6.04
CA ASP A 22 10.50 1.36 4.98
C ASP A 22 11.06 1.10 3.56
N ARG A 23 11.48 -0.13 3.30
CA ARG A 23 11.94 -0.54 1.98
C ARG A 23 10.76 -0.91 1.08
N SER A 24 10.93 -0.63 -0.22
CA SER A 24 9.99 -1.03 -1.26
C SER A 24 10.66 -2.02 -2.20
N LEU A 25 9.95 -3.10 -2.52
CA LEU A 25 10.39 -4.14 -3.44
C LEU A 25 9.44 -4.19 -4.64
N ASN A 26 9.99 -4.01 -5.85
CA ASN A 26 9.25 -4.21 -7.08
C ASN A 26 9.33 -5.67 -7.52
N ASN A 27 8.19 -6.35 -7.59
CA ASN A 27 8.13 -7.69 -8.17
C ASN A 27 8.10 -7.62 -9.70
N GLU A 28 8.59 -8.65 -10.38
CA GLU A 28 8.56 -8.79 -11.84
C GLU A 28 7.13 -8.71 -12.41
N GLY A 29 6.10 -9.01 -11.61
CA GLY A 29 4.68 -8.86 -11.94
C GLY A 29 4.13 -7.43 -11.82
N GLY A 30 4.98 -6.42 -11.57
CA GLY A 30 4.57 -5.00 -11.45
C GLY A 30 3.88 -4.66 -10.12
N GLN A 31 3.75 -5.61 -9.21
CA GLN A 31 3.30 -5.35 -7.85
C GLN A 31 4.48 -4.84 -7.01
N ASN A 32 4.23 -3.82 -6.23
CA ASN A 32 5.20 -3.26 -5.30
C ASN A 32 4.76 -3.57 -3.88
N ILE A 33 5.67 -4.13 -3.08
CA ILE A 33 5.46 -4.33 -1.66
C ILE A 33 6.21 -3.21 -0.94
N GLU A 34 5.52 -2.43 -0.14
CA GLU A 34 6.07 -1.26 0.57
C GLU A 34 6.23 -1.54 2.06
N HIS A 35 6.95 -0.64 2.73
CA HIS A 35 7.16 -0.64 4.19
C HIS A 35 7.86 -1.89 4.73
N LEU A 36 8.69 -2.57 3.93
CA LEU A 36 9.40 -3.76 4.36
C LEU A 36 10.55 -3.45 5.31
N ILE A 37 10.80 -4.36 6.25
CA ILE A 37 12.03 -4.44 7.03
C ILE A 37 13.09 -5.11 6.16
N GLN A 38 14.26 -4.48 6.01
CA GLN A 38 15.44 -5.10 5.41
C GLN A 38 16.33 -5.71 6.49
N THR A 39 16.82 -6.92 6.28
CA THR A 39 17.78 -7.61 7.17
C THR A 39 18.86 -8.28 6.37
N ASP A 40 20.05 -8.43 6.95
CA ASP A 40 21.14 -9.23 6.43
C ASP A 40 21.16 -10.68 6.98
N ALA A 41 20.24 -11.00 7.92
CA ALA A 41 19.98 -12.39 8.29
C ALA A 41 19.71 -13.23 7.04
N ALA A 42 20.35 -14.37 6.90
CA ALA A 42 20.22 -15.19 5.71
C ALA A 42 18.77 -15.73 5.57
N ILE A 43 18.06 -15.19 4.58
CA ILE A 43 16.73 -15.64 4.17
C ILE A 43 16.89 -16.35 2.82
N ASN A 44 16.45 -17.60 2.73
CA ASN A 44 16.52 -18.43 1.54
C ASN A 44 15.14 -19.03 1.21
N PRO A 45 14.95 -19.60 0.02
CA PRO A 45 13.72 -20.33 -0.31
C PRO A 45 13.39 -21.39 0.74
N GLY A 46 12.16 -21.32 1.30
CA GLY A 46 11.74 -22.09 2.47
C GLY A 46 11.75 -21.30 3.80
N SER A 47 12.43 -20.16 3.85
CA SER A 47 12.34 -19.25 5.01
C SER A 47 11.12 -18.32 4.95
N SER A 48 10.49 -18.13 3.79
CA SER A 48 9.30 -17.29 3.61
C SER A 48 8.13 -17.82 4.45
N GLY A 49 7.42 -16.91 5.12
CA GLY A 49 6.36 -17.23 6.07
C GLY A 49 6.85 -17.51 7.49
N GLY A 50 8.16 -17.70 7.69
CA GLY A 50 8.77 -17.82 9.00
C GLY A 50 8.93 -16.48 9.71
N PRO A 51 9.06 -16.46 11.06
CA PRO A 51 9.17 -15.24 11.83
C PRO A 51 10.55 -14.58 11.70
N LEU A 52 10.53 -13.24 11.72
CA LEU A 52 11.68 -12.41 12.07
C LEU A 52 11.48 -11.93 13.51
N LEU A 53 12.44 -12.25 14.37
CA LEU A 53 12.39 -11.97 15.82
C LEU A 53 13.48 -10.99 16.21
N ASP A 54 13.23 -10.20 17.26
CA ASP A 54 14.25 -9.38 17.90
C ASP A 54 15.12 -10.19 18.91
N SER A 55 16.04 -9.52 19.60
CA SER A 55 16.92 -10.14 20.60
C SER A 55 16.19 -10.64 21.84
N ALA A 56 14.96 -10.19 22.09
CA ALA A 56 14.11 -10.64 23.18
C ALA A 56 13.13 -11.76 22.75
N GLY A 57 13.24 -12.25 21.50
CA GLY A 57 12.35 -13.28 20.94
C GLY A 57 10.97 -12.77 20.53
N ARG A 58 10.76 -11.44 20.45
CA ARG A 58 9.49 -10.85 20.04
C ARG A 58 9.40 -10.80 18.52
N LEU A 59 8.22 -11.11 17.98
CA LEU A 59 7.96 -11.00 16.55
C LEU A 59 8.04 -9.54 16.10
N ILE A 60 8.91 -9.25 15.13
CA ILE A 60 9.03 -7.94 14.48
C ILE A 60 8.61 -7.97 13.01
N GLY A 61 8.54 -9.16 12.40
CA GLY A 61 8.08 -9.31 11.02
C GLY A 61 7.93 -10.77 10.60
N ILE A 62 7.44 -10.97 9.37
CA ILE A 62 7.39 -12.27 8.68
C ILE A 62 8.29 -12.21 7.45
N ASN A 63 9.22 -13.15 7.33
CA ASN A 63 10.13 -13.27 6.20
C ASN A 63 9.33 -13.46 4.90
N THR A 64 9.63 -12.70 3.85
CA THR A 64 8.84 -12.76 2.62
C THR A 64 9.66 -12.94 1.35
N ALA A 65 10.73 -12.18 1.17
CA ALA A 65 11.47 -12.16 -0.08
C ALA A 65 12.95 -11.89 0.14
N ILE A 66 13.75 -12.18 -0.88
CA ILE A 66 15.15 -11.77 -1.00
C ILE A 66 15.32 -10.94 -2.27
N TYR A 67 16.26 -10.01 -2.24
CA TYR A 67 16.78 -9.41 -3.46
C TYR A 67 18.06 -10.15 -3.83
N SER A 68 17.97 -11.02 -4.85
CA SER A 68 19.09 -11.86 -5.25
C SER A 68 19.03 -12.22 -6.73
N PRO A 69 20.07 -11.94 -7.51
CA PRO A 69 20.17 -12.39 -8.90
C PRO A 69 20.32 -13.92 -9.04
N SER A 70 20.81 -14.60 -7.98
CA SER A 70 21.05 -16.05 -7.98
C SER A 70 19.94 -16.86 -7.32
N GLY A 71 18.92 -16.20 -6.72
CA GLY A 71 17.85 -16.89 -5.98
C GLY A 71 18.25 -17.38 -4.58
N VAL A 72 19.48 -17.12 -4.13
CA VAL A 72 19.93 -17.42 -2.76
C VAL A 72 20.29 -16.13 -2.02
N SER A 73 20.33 -16.17 -0.70
CA SER A 73 20.64 -14.99 0.11
C SER A 73 21.97 -14.35 -0.27
N ALA A 74 21.92 -13.05 -0.60
CA ALA A 74 23.08 -12.19 -0.84
C ALA A 74 23.24 -11.15 0.27
N GLY A 75 22.71 -11.41 1.48
CA GLY A 75 22.71 -10.46 2.60
C GLY A 75 21.65 -9.37 2.49
N ILE A 76 20.67 -9.54 1.60
CA ILE A 76 19.53 -8.60 1.44
C ILE A 76 18.25 -9.41 1.49
N GLY A 77 17.68 -9.52 2.68
CA GLY A 77 16.38 -10.15 2.95
C GLY A 77 15.34 -9.10 3.35
N PHE A 78 14.07 -9.44 3.15
CA PHE A 78 12.94 -8.58 3.47
C PHE A 78 11.90 -9.31 4.31
N ALA A 79 11.29 -8.60 5.24
CA ALA A 79 10.19 -9.08 6.05
C ALA A 79 9.04 -8.06 6.07
N VAL A 80 7.81 -8.56 6.09
CA VAL A 80 6.60 -7.76 6.34
C VAL A 80 6.58 -7.38 7.81
N PRO A 81 6.47 -6.09 8.17
CA PRO A 81 6.49 -5.64 9.57
C PRO A 81 5.31 -6.17 10.39
N VAL A 82 5.52 -6.34 11.70
CA VAL A 82 4.48 -6.78 12.64
C VAL A 82 3.25 -5.86 12.66
N ASP A 83 3.42 -4.56 12.43
CA ASP A 83 2.30 -3.62 12.35
C ASP A 83 1.34 -3.97 11.21
N THR A 84 1.88 -4.32 10.04
CA THR A 84 1.09 -4.82 8.90
C THR A 84 0.42 -6.16 9.24
N ILE A 85 1.14 -7.07 9.91
CA ILE A 85 0.60 -8.37 10.35
C ILE A 85 -0.60 -8.16 11.27
N ASN A 86 -0.46 -7.29 12.28
CA ASN A 86 -1.50 -6.98 13.25
C ASN A 86 -2.76 -6.35 12.61
N ARG A 87 -2.61 -5.67 11.48
CA ARG A 87 -3.73 -5.09 10.74
C ARG A 87 -4.41 -6.09 9.82
N VAL A 88 -3.62 -6.91 9.12
CA VAL A 88 -4.11 -7.79 8.04
C VAL A 88 -4.61 -9.13 8.57
N VAL A 89 -3.85 -9.78 9.45
CA VAL A 89 -4.13 -11.16 9.89
C VAL A 89 -5.47 -11.32 10.60
N PRO A 90 -5.90 -10.41 11.50
CA PRO A 90 -7.24 -10.52 12.11
C PRO A 90 -8.37 -10.53 11.08
N GLN A 91 -8.29 -9.68 10.05
CA GLN A 91 -9.28 -9.66 8.97
C GLN A 91 -9.28 -10.97 8.16
N LEU A 92 -8.09 -11.50 7.84
CA LEU A 92 -7.99 -12.78 7.14
C LEU A 92 -8.59 -13.94 7.95
N ILE A 93 -8.43 -13.94 9.27
CA ILE A 93 -8.99 -14.97 10.15
C ILE A 93 -10.53 -14.84 10.22
N GLN A 94 -11.04 -13.61 10.42
CA GLN A 94 -12.46 -13.35 10.62
C GLN A 94 -13.27 -13.38 9.32
N HIS A 95 -12.74 -12.74 8.27
CA HIS A 95 -13.47 -12.47 7.04
C HIS A 95 -12.95 -13.22 5.82
N LYS A 96 -11.85 -14.01 5.95
CA LYS A 96 -11.18 -14.75 4.85
C LYS A 96 -10.66 -13.84 3.72
N LYS A 97 -10.70 -12.55 3.92
CA LYS A 97 -10.21 -11.52 2.98
C LYS A 97 -9.63 -10.34 3.76
N TYR A 98 -8.72 -9.63 3.12
CA TYR A 98 -8.29 -8.31 3.56
C TYR A 98 -8.95 -7.25 2.68
N THR A 99 -9.63 -6.29 3.27
CA THR A 99 -10.23 -5.15 2.57
C THR A 99 -9.41 -3.91 2.86
N LEU A 100 -8.85 -3.32 1.81
CA LEU A 100 -8.10 -2.08 1.95
C LEU A 100 -9.05 -0.94 2.36
N PRO A 101 -8.71 -0.15 3.37
CA PRO A 101 -9.49 1.03 3.74
C PRO A 101 -9.69 1.96 2.53
N ASN A 102 -10.91 2.45 2.36
CA ASN A 102 -11.30 3.29 1.24
C ASN A 102 -12.26 4.40 1.67
N ILE A 103 -12.53 5.35 0.78
CA ILE A 103 -13.48 6.46 0.98
C ILE A 103 -14.66 6.37 0.03
N GLY A 104 -14.77 5.25 -0.69
CA GLY A 104 -15.83 5.01 -1.67
C GLY A 104 -15.59 5.66 -3.03
N ILE A 105 -14.34 5.60 -3.52
CA ILE A 105 -13.97 6.04 -4.87
C ILE A 105 -13.38 4.88 -5.68
N HIS A 106 -13.51 4.97 -7.01
CA HIS A 106 -12.85 4.06 -7.94
C HIS A 106 -11.70 4.78 -8.66
N LEU A 107 -10.57 4.09 -8.75
CA LEU A 107 -9.33 4.54 -9.37
C LEU A 107 -8.90 3.52 -10.42
N ASP A 108 -8.31 4.01 -11.52
CA ASP A 108 -7.59 3.18 -12.48
C ASP A 108 -6.20 3.78 -12.73
N PRO A 109 -5.12 3.05 -12.46
CA PRO A 109 -3.76 3.59 -12.58
C PRO A 109 -3.37 4.01 -14.00
N ALA A 110 -3.93 3.36 -15.04
CA ALA A 110 -3.61 3.67 -16.43
C ALA A 110 -4.32 4.97 -16.86
N ILE A 111 -5.62 5.07 -16.56
CA ILE A 111 -6.42 6.27 -16.82
C ILE A 111 -5.90 7.44 -15.99
N ASN A 112 -5.57 7.20 -14.72
CA ASN A 112 -4.98 8.22 -13.85
C ASN A 112 -3.72 8.85 -14.47
N ARG A 113 -2.76 8.03 -14.91
CA ARG A 113 -1.53 8.54 -15.56
C ARG A 113 -1.83 9.39 -16.79
N ARG A 114 -2.85 9.02 -17.57
CA ARG A 114 -3.27 9.80 -18.75
C ARG A 114 -3.82 11.16 -18.35
N ILE A 115 -4.76 11.20 -17.40
CA ILE A 115 -5.39 12.44 -16.92
C ILE A 115 -4.35 13.37 -16.31
N THR A 116 -3.57 12.89 -15.35
CA THR A 116 -2.60 13.71 -14.61
C THR A 116 -1.50 14.25 -15.50
N ARG A 117 -1.05 13.48 -16.51
CA ARG A 117 -0.10 13.95 -17.51
C ARG A 117 -0.69 15.07 -18.37
N THR A 118 -1.93 14.93 -18.84
CA THR A 118 -2.61 15.94 -19.66
C THR A 118 -2.85 17.22 -18.88
N MET A 119 -3.17 17.12 -17.59
CA MET A 119 -3.42 18.25 -16.70
C MET A 119 -2.14 18.91 -16.16
N GLY A 120 -0.99 18.23 -16.24
CA GLY A 120 0.25 18.68 -15.59
C GLY A 120 0.17 18.64 -14.05
N ILE A 121 -0.74 17.86 -13.48
CA ILE A 121 -1.00 17.78 -12.04
C ILE A 121 -0.63 16.40 -11.53
N GLN A 122 0.20 16.34 -10.49
CA GLN A 122 0.47 15.10 -9.78
C GLN A 122 -0.67 14.81 -8.79
N GLY A 123 -1.26 13.62 -8.90
CA GLY A 123 -2.39 13.27 -8.03
C GLY A 123 -3.14 12.03 -8.49
N ILE A 124 -4.31 11.84 -7.91
CA ILE A 124 -5.22 10.73 -8.19
C ILE A 124 -6.53 11.29 -8.73
N ALA A 125 -6.79 11.04 -10.00
CA ALA A 125 -8.07 11.37 -10.62
C ALA A 125 -9.16 10.39 -10.13
N ILE A 126 -10.24 10.92 -9.62
CA ILE A 126 -11.40 10.13 -9.19
C ILE A 126 -12.18 9.74 -10.46
N LEU A 127 -12.32 8.45 -10.74
CA LEU A 127 -13.06 7.97 -11.91
C LEU A 127 -14.52 7.69 -11.61
N ASN A 128 -14.81 7.23 -10.40
CA ASN A 128 -16.17 7.04 -9.93
C ASN A 128 -16.25 7.32 -8.43
N VAL A 129 -17.43 7.73 -7.98
CA VAL A 129 -17.76 7.90 -6.56
C VAL A 129 -18.97 7.00 -6.30
N PHE A 130 -18.86 6.08 -5.36
CA PHE A 130 -19.93 5.15 -5.04
C PHE A 130 -21.04 5.85 -4.28
N PRO A 131 -22.32 5.65 -4.66
CA PRO A 131 -23.45 6.23 -3.95
C PRO A 131 -23.46 5.79 -2.47
N GLY A 132 -23.76 6.72 -1.57
CA GLY A 132 -23.80 6.46 -0.12
C GLY A 132 -22.43 6.43 0.56
N SER A 133 -21.34 6.54 -0.17
CA SER A 133 -19.99 6.60 0.40
C SER A 133 -19.70 7.95 1.06
N SER A 134 -18.65 8.00 1.90
CA SER A 134 -18.19 9.26 2.50
C SER A 134 -17.72 10.25 1.44
N ALA A 135 -17.09 9.79 0.36
CA ALA A 135 -16.76 10.62 -0.79
C ALA A 135 -17.99 11.26 -1.46
N ALA A 136 -19.09 10.52 -1.57
CA ALA A 136 -20.33 11.02 -2.11
C ALA A 136 -20.96 12.08 -1.19
N HIS A 137 -20.96 11.85 0.12
CA HIS A 137 -21.54 12.76 1.11
C HIS A 137 -20.85 14.13 1.13
N VAL A 138 -19.55 14.19 0.93
CA VAL A 138 -18.79 15.46 0.88
C VAL A 138 -18.79 16.09 -0.52
N GLY A 139 -19.41 15.45 -1.52
CA GLY A 139 -19.55 16.02 -2.86
C GLY A 139 -18.27 15.95 -3.71
N LEU A 140 -17.48 14.90 -3.56
CA LEU A 140 -16.38 14.62 -4.48
C LEU A 140 -16.93 14.33 -5.88
N GLN A 141 -16.23 14.83 -6.90
CA GLN A 141 -16.67 14.78 -8.29
C GLN A 141 -15.82 13.79 -9.09
N PRO A 142 -16.44 12.77 -9.72
CA PRO A 142 -15.73 11.88 -10.61
C PRO A 142 -15.46 12.54 -11.97
N ALA A 143 -14.48 12.00 -12.68
CA ALA A 143 -14.25 12.29 -14.09
C ALA A 143 -15.48 11.90 -14.91
N ARG A 144 -15.71 12.60 -16.02
CA ARG A 144 -16.86 12.36 -16.91
C ARG A 144 -16.36 12.09 -18.33
N LEU A 145 -16.94 11.10 -18.96
CA LEU A 145 -16.71 10.86 -20.38
C LEU A 145 -17.73 11.69 -21.18
N ARG A 146 -17.22 12.56 -22.05
CA ARG A 146 -18.06 13.32 -22.99
C ARG A 146 -18.47 12.43 -24.19
N ASN A 147 -19.51 12.84 -24.90
CA ASN A 147 -20.01 12.13 -26.08
C ASN A 147 -18.98 12.00 -27.22
N ASP A 148 -17.98 12.87 -27.24
CA ASP A 148 -16.86 12.84 -28.21
C ASP A 148 -15.70 11.94 -27.77
N GLY A 149 -15.86 11.16 -26.68
CA GLY A 149 -14.84 10.26 -26.14
C GLY A 149 -13.76 10.95 -25.32
N VAL A 150 -13.87 12.25 -25.07
CA VAL A 150 -12.94 13.00 -24.22
C VAL A 150 -13.28 12.82 -22.74
N ILE A 151 -12.28 12.45 -21.94
CA ILE A 151 -12.41 12.39 -20.49
C ILE A 151 -12.22 13.82 -19.92
N VAL A 152 -13.29 14.33 -19.29
CA VAL A 152 -13.22 15.59 -18.52
C VAL A 152 -12.90 15.22 -17.08
N PRO A 153 -11.76 15.67 -16.54
CA PRO A 153 -11.41 15.40 -15.15
C PRO A 153 -12.43 15.99 -14.19
N GLY A 154 -12.75 15.26 -13.12
CA GLY A 154 -13.37 15.78 -11.93
C GLY A 154 -12.31 16.21 -10.92
N ASP A 155 -12.42 15.71 -9.69
CA ASP A 155 -11.44 15.95 -8.65
C ASP A 155 -10.17 15.12 -8.87
N ILE A 156 -9.02 15.75 -8.61
CA ILE A 156 -7.73 15.08 -8.52
C ILE A 156 -7.24 15.22 -7.08
N ILE A 157 -7.18 14.11 -6.34
CA ILE A 157 -6.64 14.09 -4.98
C ILE A 157 -5.13 14.34 -5.05
N THR A 158 -4.66 15.38 -4.37
CA THR A 158 -3.26 15.79 -4.35
C THR A 158 -2.58 15.54 -2.99
N LYS A 159 -3.37 15.54 -1.89
CA LYS A 159 -2.85 15.26 -0.54
C LYS A 159 -3.87 14.49 0.29
N ILE A 160 -3.36 13.71 1.25
CA ILE A 160 -4.11 13.09 2.35
C ILE A 160 -3.40 13.49 3.66
N ASN A 161 -4.14 14.10 4.59
CA ASN A 161 -3.61 14.63 5.86
C ASN A 161 -2.31 15.46 5.66
N GLY A 162 -2.28 16.30 4.61
CA GLY A 162 -1.15 17.12 4.26
C GLY A 162 -0.02 16.40 3.51
N VAL A 163 -0.02 15.05 3.47
CA VAL A 163 1.00 14.27 2.76
C VAL A 163 0.66 14.19 1.26
N SER A 164 1.62 14.49 0.40
CA SER A 164 1.45 14.45 -1.06
C SER A 164 1.13 13.06 -1.58
N VAL A 165 0.22 12.98 -2.55
CA VAL A 165 -0.25 11.74 -3.20
C VAL A 165 0.03 11.81 -4.70
N PRO A 166 1.28 11.64 -5.14
CA PRO A 166 1.65 11.79 -6.55
C PRO A 166 1.22 10.62 -7.44
N SER A 167 0.81 9.49 -6.87
CA SER A 167 0.50 8.25 -7.61
C SER A 167 -0.52 7.38 -6.88
N ALA A 168 -1.20 6.49 -7.62
CA ALA A 168 -2.11 5.48 -7.05
C ALA A 168 -1.41 4.60 -5.99
N ARG A 169 -0.14 4.25 -6.24
CA ARG A 169 0.68 3.54 -5.26
C ARG A 169 0.72 4.27 -3.92
N LYS A 170 1.10 5.56 -3.94
CA LYS A 170 1.18 6.37 -2.71
C LYS A 170 -0.18 6.55 -2.05
N TYR A 171 -1.26 6.64 -2.83
CA TYR A 171 -2.63 6.67 -2.32
C TYR A 171 -2.93 5.41 -1.50
N TYR A 172 -2.75 4.22 -2.09
CA TYR A 172 -3.04 2.96 -1.40
C TYR A 172 -2.14 2.74 -0.19
N SER A 173 -0.86 3.06 -0.29
CA SER A 173 0.09 3.00 0.84
C SER A 173 -0.33 3.91 2.01
N LEU A 174 -0.87 5.09 1.75
CA LEU A 174 -1.39 5.97 2.80
C LEU A 174 -2.71 5.45 3.36
N MET A 175 -3.64 5.02 2.49
CA MET A 175 -4.94 4.48 2.92
C MET A 175 -4.78 3.25 3.81
N ASP A 176 -3.78 2.40 3.54
CA ASP A 176 -3.48 1.21 4.32
C ASP A 176 -3.14 1.49 5.80
N ASN A 177 -2.81 2.72 6.18
CA ASN A 177 -2.52 3.11 7.56
C ASN A 177 -3.75 3.53 8.38
N PHE A 178 -4.91 3.68 7.73
CA PHE A 178 -6.15 4.09 8.39
C PHE A 178 -7.02 2.89 8.77
N LYS A 179 -7.98 3.14 9.66
CA LYS A 179 -8.96 2.16 10.13
C LYS A 179 -10.35 2.61 9.75
N ASP A 180 -11.29 1.68 9.83
CA ASP A 180 -12.71 1.96 9.71
C ASP A 180 -13.14 3.05 10.70
N GLY A 181 -13.83 4.08 10.19
CA GLY A 181 -14.29 5.22 10.97
C GLY A 181 -13.25 6.34 11.17
N ASP A 182 -12.00 6.19 10.73
CA ASP A 182 -11.04 7.29 10.80
C ASP A 182 -11.45 8.44 9.88
N ASP A 183 -11.39 9.67 10.38
CA ASP A 183 -11.58 10.87 9.58
C ASP A 183 -10.25 11.37 9.03
N ILE A 184 -10.19 11.56 7.72
CA ILE A 184 -9.01 12.05 7.01
C ILE A 184 -9.33 13.33 6.22
N THR A 185 -8.37 14.22 6.15
CA THR A 185 -8.46 15.40 5.29
C THR A 185 -7.87 15.09 3.93
N ILE A 186 -8.66 15.21 2.87
CA ILE A 186 -8.18 15.12 1.49
C ILE A 186 -8.15 16.50 0.84
N SER A 187 -7.04 16.82 0.17
CA SER A 187 -6.95 18.01 -0.68
C SER A 187 -7.12 17.58 -2.13
N VAL A 188 -8.04 18.21 -2.83
CA VAL A 188 -8.28 17.95 -4.25
C VAL A 188 -8.04 19.19 -5.08
N HIS A 189 -7.61 18.98 -6.31
CA HIS A 189 -7.61 19.99 -7.35
C HIS A 189 -8.91 19.90 -8.15
N ARG A 190 -9.69 20.99 -8.20
CA ARG A 190 -10.97 21.12 -8.94
C ARG A 190 -10.99 22.48 -9.65
N HIS A 191 -11.10 22.49 -10.97
CA HIS A 191 -11.22 23.71 -11.79
C HIS A 191 -10.17 24.80 -11.51
N GLY A 192 -8.92 24.43 -11.25
CA GLY A 192 -7.83 25.38 -10.97
C GLY A 192 -7.66 25.71 -9.49
N GLU A 193 -8.56 25.27 -8.62
CA GLU A 193 -8.53 25.55 -7.18
C GLU A 193 -8.20 24.31 -6.36
N THR A 194 -7.66 24.53 -5.17
CA THR A 194 -7.45 23.46 -4.17
C THR A 194 -8.56 23.54 -3.12
N LEU A 195 -9.31 22.45 -3.00
CA LEU A 195 -10.37 22.30 -2.01
C LEU A 195 -9.97 21.22 -1.01
N ASN A 196 -10.42 21.37 0.25
CA ASN A 196 -10.18 20.39 1.31
C ASN A 196 -11.52 19.81 1.77
N PHE A 197 -11.56 18.49 1.96
CA PHE A 197 -12.70 17.75 2.46
C PHE A 197 -12.28 16.86 3.61
N ILE A 198 -13.13 16.73 4.62
CA ILE A 198 -12.99 15.71 5.65
C ILE A 198 -13.86 14.53 5.23
N VAL A 199 -13.28 13.36 5.12
CA VAL A 199 -13.96 12.13 4.71
C VAL A 199 -13.66 11.02 5.70
N SER A 200 -14.67 10.21 6.01
CA SER A 200 -14.51 9.04 6.86
C SER A 200 -14.09 7.85 6.02
N VAL A 201 -13.12 7.10 6.52
CA VAL A 201 -12.61 5.87 5.90
C VAL A 201 -13.55 4.72 6.22
N ALA A 202 -13.77 3.82 5.26
CA ALA A 202 -14.53 2.58 5.42
C ALA A 202 -13.70 1.36 5.01
N THR A 203 -14.04 0.18 5.57
CA THR A 203 -13.40 -1.12 5.26
C THR A 203 -14.41 -2.15 4.76
N ASP A 204 -15.40 -1.74 3.96
CA ASP A 204 -16.49 -2.58 3.44
C ASP A 204 -16.02 -3.54 2.32
#